data_0d26ab926f34734d9128c9451b027126
#
_entry.id   0d26ab926f34734d9128c9451b027126
#
_cell.length_a   1.000
_cell.length_b   1.000
_cell.length_c   1.000
_cell.angle_alpha   90.00
_cell.angle_beta   90.00
_cell.angle_gamma   90.00
#
_symmetry.space_group_name_H-M   'P 1'
#
loop_
_entity.id
_entity.type
_entity.pdbx_description
1 polymer ?
#
loop_
_entity_poly.entity_id
_entity_poly.type
_entity_poly.pdbx_seq_one_letter_code
_entity_poly.pdbx_strand_id
1 'polypeptide(L)'
;MHFRTLRLTLPVLSNWKWPNIEGIHSFKGKLIHSARWDQDYDFTDKRVAVIGIGSSGIQIVPKLSAVCKSMDVHVRTQTWISPAPGINEPTANDPEMDANYNFTEKSLEIFKDPVVLRDYRAAIMDRRIENFKRAIADSDVQKNAQELFRKSMTERLGGSEKGRRAAELLLPSFPVGCRRQTPGPGFLESLTQDNVEMLWDDVQSITSNGIVTRSGEVKEYDVIVCATGFDTSFKPSFPLIGRNGVNLAEKWSFDQPKAYFGFTVPDMPNYFTFIGPNSPISNGSLVLGIQATAVYIYKWLEKLQTESMKSFEVRHDVNEEYNQHMQKYLERTVWTRGCRSWYKRGTVDGPVVAIYGGTSFHFMEAIKNPRWEDFHITRTEDAKFNRFAYLGNGFSRREMKAGSVGATQTLDLDEYWRLFVLPEIHD
;
A
#
# COMPACT_ATOMS: atom_id res chain seq x y z
N MET A 1 24.39 -17.47 -25.21
CA MET A 1 23.54 -16.31 -24.86
C MET A 1 23.22 -16.39 -23.37
N HIS A 2 23.88 -15.58 -22.54
CA HIS A 2 23.60 -15.60 -21.10
C HIS A 2 22.40 -14.70 -20.86
N PHE A 3 21.26 -15.27 -20.50
CA PHE A 3 20.08 -14.50 -20.15
C PHE A 3 20.36 -13.75 -18.84
N ARG A 4 20.39 -12.42 -18.93
CA ARG A 4 20.43 -11.53 -17.77
C ARG A 4 19.02 -11.52 -17.18
N THR A 5 18.81 -12.24 -16.09
CA THR A 5 17.48 -12.38 -15.49
C THR A 5 17.25 -11.21 -14.53
N LEU A 6 16.23 -10.40 -14.78
CA LEU A 6 15.64 -9.47 -13.84
C LEU A 6 14.48 -10.17 -13.10
N ARG A 7 14.41 -10.00 -11.79
CA ARG A 7 13.31 -10.53 -10.98
C ARG A 7 12.49 -9.39 -10.39
N LEU A 8 11.18 -9.46 -10.60
CA LEU A 8 10.21 -8.49 -10.10
C LEU A 8 9.20 -9.18 -9.17
N THR A 9 8.87 -8.55 -8.05
CA THR A 9 7.88 -9.08 -7.11
C THR A 9 6.96 -7.99 -6.55
N LEU A 10 5.83 -8.43 -5.96
CA LEU A 10 4.89 -7.64 -5.17
C LEU A 10 4.63 -8.41 -3.86
N PRO A 11 5.46 -8.25 -2.82
CA PRO A 11 5.38 -9.11 -1.65
C PRO A 11 4.31 -8.72 -0.64
N VAL A 12 3.89 -7.44 -0.60
CA VAL A 12 3.01 -6.94 0.47
C VAL A 12 1.53 -7.20 0.17
N LEU A 13 0.78 -7.63 1.20
CA LEU A 13 -0.68 -7.86 1.17
C LEU A 13 -1.14 -8.85 0.09
N SER A 14 -0.28 -9.77 -0.35
CA SER A 14 -0.61 -10.83 -1.32
C SER A 14 -0.90 -12.18 -0.64
N ASN A 15 -0.29 -12.42 0.51
CA ASN A 15 -0.47 -13.63 1.28
C ASN A 15 -1.44 -13.39 2.45
N TRP A 16 -2.37 -14.30 2.64
CA TRP A 16 -3.28 -14.27 3.77
C TRP A 16 -3.06 -15.53 4.63
N LYS A 17 -3.52 -15.47 5.87
CA LYS A 17 -3.53 -16.60 6.79
C LYS A 17 -4.72 -16.50 7.73
N TRP A 18 -5.16 -17.65 8.19
CA TRP A 18 -6.15 -17.69 9.27
C TRP A 18 -5.61 -17.00 10.53
N PRO A 19 -6.45 -16.32 11.29
CA PRO A 19 -6.02 -15.78 12.58
C PRO A 19 -5.62 -16.93 13.52
N ASN A 20 -4.68 -16.66 14.41
CA ASN A 20 -4.30 -17.61 15.45
C ASN A 20 -5.34 -17.59 16.57
N ILE A 21 -6.47 -18.27 16.34
CA ILE A 21 -7.55 -18.48 17.28
C ILE A 21 -7.69 -19.98 17.51
N GLU A 22 -7.66 -20.41 18.75
CA GLU A 22 -7.82 -21.82 19.10
C GLU A 22 -9.13 -22.38 18.56
N GLY A 23 -9.08 -23.57 17.97
CA GLY A 23 -10.26 -24.26 17.45
C GLY A 23 -10.85 -23.72 16.15
N ILE A 24 -10.24 -22.74 15.47
CA ILE A 24 -10.81 -22.13 14.27
C ILE A 24 -11.23 -23.15 13.19
N HIS A 25 -10.48 -24.22 13.02
CA HIS A 25 -10.77 -25.28 12.03
C HIS A 25 -11.73 -26.34 12.56
N SER A 26 -12.18 -26.28 13.81
CA SER A 26 -13.21 -27.16 14.35
C SER A 26 -14.63 -26.71 14.01
N PHE A 27 -14.79 -25.46 13.55
CA PHE A 27 -16.08 -24.90 13.19
C PHE A 27 -16.73 -25.67 12.04
N LYS A 28 -17.97 -26.14 12.24
CA LYS A 28 -18.72 -26.93 11.25
C LYS A 28 -19.60 -26.07 10.34
N GLY A 29 -19.87 -24.83 10.72
CA GLY A 29 -20.55 -23.86 9.86
C GLY A 29 -19.65 -23.35 8.75
N LYS A 30 -20.07 -22.33 8.05
CA LYS A 30 -19.29 -21.73 6.98
C LYS A 30 -18.20 -20.81 7.55
N LEU A 31 -16.93 -21.16 7.29
CA LEU A 31 -15.77 -20.34 7.65
C LEU A 31 -15.23 -19.65 6.38
N ILE A 32 -15.17 -18.31 6.40
CA ILE A 32 -14.75 -17.49 5.26
C ILE A 32 -13.63 -16.55 5.72
N HIS A 33 -12.55 -16.46 4.93
CA HIS A 33 -11.60 -15.36 5.06
C HIS A 33 -11.87 -14.30 4.00
N SER A 34 -11.82 -13.00 4.35
CA SER A 34 -12.12 -11.89 3.43
C SER A 34 -11.28 -11.89 2.14
N ALA A 35 -10.08 -12.48 2.16
CA ALA A 35 -9.23 -12.67 0.99
C ALA A 35 -9.60 -13.89 0.12
N ARG A 36 -10.55 -14.71 0.57
CA ARG A 36 -11.08 -15.89 -0.12
C ARG A 36 -12.59 -15.89 0.01
N TRP A 37 -13.18 -14.82 -0.48
CA TRP A 37 -14.62 -14.62 -0.44
C TRP A 37 -15.33 -15.66 -1.31
N ASP A 38 -16.38 -16.27 -0.75
CA ASP A 38 -17.28 -17.15 -1.48
C ASP A 38 -18.46 -16.32 -1.99
N GLN A 39 -18.47 -16.05 -3.29
CA GLN A 39 -19.48 -15.20 -3.92
C GLN A 39 -20.85 -15.89 -4.05
N ASP A 40 -20.86 -17.21 -4.03
CA ASP A 40 -22.08 -18.03 -4.24
C ASP A 40 -22.77 -18.37 -2.91
N TYR A 41 -22.15 -18.02 -1.78
CA TYR A 41 -22.72 -18.33 -0.47
C TYR A 41 -23.86 -17.35 -0.10
N ASP A 42 -25.03 -17.90 0.21
CA ASP A 42 -26.21 -17.11 0.64
C ASP A 42 -26.15 -16.85 2.15
N PHE A 43 -26.09 -15.58 2.52
CA PHE A 43 -26.08 -15.10 3.91
C PHE A 43 -27.49 -14.79 4.43
N THR A 44 -28.54 -14.94 3.62
CA THR A 44 -29.91 -14.65 4.03
C THR A 44 -30.30 -15.51 5.24
N ASP A 45 -30.91 -14.86 6.24
CA ASP A 45 -31.35 -15.47 7.51
C ASP A 45 -30.26 -16.19 8.33
N LYS A 46 -28.97 -15.95 8.07
CA LYS A 46 -27.86 -16.54 8.82
C LYS A 46 -27.49 -15.70 10.03
N ARG A 47 -27.02 -16.38 11.09
CA ARG A 47 -26.33 -15.78 12.23
C ARG A 47 -24.84 -15.67 11.84
N VAL A 48 -24.33 -14.45 11.76
CA VAL A 48 -22.99 -14.16 11.23
C VAL A 48 -22.10 -13.57 12.31
N ALA A 49 -20.89 -14.09 12.46
CA ALA A 49 -19.83 -13.42 13.19
C ALA A 49 -18.84 -12.79 12.21
N VAL A 50 -18.48 -11.52 12.39
CA VAL A 50 -17.40 -10.85 11.63
C VAL A 50 -16.27 -10.52 12.58
N ILE A 51 -15.10 -11.14 12.39
CA ILE A 51 -13.92 -10.93 13.23
C ILE A 51 -13.00 -9.89 12.56
N GLY A 52 -12.96 -8.68 13.11
CA GLY A 52 -12.10 -7.58 12.69
C GLY A 52 -12.78 -6.50 11.88
N ILE A 53 -12.41 -5.25 12.17
CA ILE A 53 -12.88 -4.02 11.53
C ILE A 53 -11.72 -3.26 10.85
N GLY A 54 -10.85 -3.98 10.16
CA GLY A 54 -9.95 -3.38 9.17
C GLY A 54 -10.71 -2.97 7.91
N SER A 55 -10.00 -2.52 6.87
CA SER A 55 -10.62 -2.08 5.62
C SER A 55 -11.60 -3.10 5.02
N SER A 56 -11.33 -4.40 5.19
CA SER A 56 -12.26 -5.44 4.71
C SER A 56 -13.53 -5.52 5.56
N GLY A 57 -13.41 -5.58 6.89
CA GLY A 57 -14.57 -5.67 7.79
C GLY A 57 -15.49 -4.47 7.66
N ILE A 58 -14.93 -3.26 7.56
CA ILE A 58 -15.68 -2.01 7.35
C ILE A 58 -16.54 -2.05 6.07
N GLN A 59 -16.10 -2.76 5.04
CA GLN A 59 -16.85 -2.91 3.78
C GLN A 59 -17.85 -4.08 3.83
N ILE A 60 -17.52 -5.14 4.56
CA ILE A 60 -18.34 -6.35 4.65
C ILE A 60 -19.58 -6.12 5.53
N VAL A 61 -19.40 -5.50 6.69
CA VAL A 61 -20.48 -5.31 7.69
C VAL A 61 -21.72 -4.66 7.11
N PRO A 62 -21.67 -3.53 6.37
CA PRO A 62 -22.87 -2.92 5.81
C PRO A 62 -23.61 -3.79 4.80
N LYS A 63 -22.88 -4.62 4.06
CA LYS A 63 -23.47 -5.48 3.04
C LYS A 63 -24.18 -6.69 3.66
N LEU A 64 -23.57 -7.29 4.68
CA LEU A 64 -24.15 -8.46 5.32
C LEU A 64 -25.25 -8.10 6.30
N SER A 65 -25.17 -6.96 7.01
CA SER A 65 -26.21 -6.51 7.94
C SER A 65 -27.58 -6.33 7.28
N ALA A 66 -27.58 -6.03 5.99
CA ALA A 66 -28.83 -5.85 5.22
C ALA A 66 -29.57 -7.17 4.92
N VAL A 67 -28.92 -8.33 5.00
CA VAL A 67 -29.49 -9.62 4.57
C VAL A 67 -29.46 -10.69 5.63
N CYS A 68 -28.53 -10.63 6.61
CA CYS A 68 -28.41 -11.63 7.63
C CYS A 68 -29.47 -11.50 8.73
N LYS A 69 -29.77 -12.60 9.41
CA LYS A 69 -30.70 -12.62 10.55
C LYS A 69 -30.14 -11.82 11.74
N SER A 70 -28.89 -12.06 12.08
CA SER A 70 -28.15 -11.33 13.13
C SER A 70 -26.68 -11.35 12.84
N MET A 71 -25.97 -10.32 13.33
CA MET A 71 -24.54 -10.19 13.15
C MET A 71 -23.85 -9.72 14.43
N ASP A 72 -22.82 -10.43 14.84
CA ASP A 72 -21.90 -10.00 15.87
C ASP A 72 -20.58 -9.53 15.21
N VAL A 73 -20.19 -8.29 15.49
CA VAL A 73 -18.95 -7.69 14.99
C VAL A 73 -17.91 -7.65 16.10
N HIS A 74 -16.95 -8.58 16.05
CA HIS A 74 -15.88 -8.68 17.04
C HIS A 74 -14.76 -7.67 16.76
N VAL A 75 -14.61 -6.72 17.67
CA VAL A 75 -13.69 -5.58 17.56
C VAL A 75 -12.61 -5.67 18.63
N ARG A 76 -11.35 -5.52 18.26
CA ARG A 76 -10.23 -5.55 19.21
C ARG A 76 -9.52 -4.21 19.33
N THR A 77 -9.64 -3.35 18.35
CA THR A 77 -8.86 -2.12 18.27
C THR A 77 -9.71 -1.00 17.68
N GLN A 78 -9.68 0.14 18.32
CA GLN A 78 -10.29 1.38 17.82
C GLN A 78 -9.84 1.72 16.39
N THR A 79 -10.68 2.39 15.62
CA THR A 79 -10.33 2.79 14.25
C THR A 79 -11.04 4.06 13.84
N TRP A 80 -10.32 4.96 13.18
CA TRP A 80 -10.91 6.11 12.53
C TRP A 80 -11.64 5.71 11.26
N ILE A 81 -12.91 6.07 11.16
CA ILE A 81 -13.68 5.99 9.92
C ILE A 81 -13.64 7.37 9.27
N SER A 82 -13.20 7.43 8.03
CA SER A 82 -13.14 8.69 7.30
C SER A 82 -14.54 9.29 7.13
N PRO A 83 -14.70 10.60 7.29
CA PRO A 83 -15.90 11.28 6.83
C PRO A 83 -16.24 10.88 5.40
N ALA A 84 -17.53 10.90 5.07
CA ALA A 84 -17.94 10.63 3.70
C ALA A 84 -17.16 11.53 2.74
N PRO A 85 -16.67 10.99 1.62
CA PRO A 85 -16.09 11.83 0.59
C PRO A 85 -17.15 12.80 0.06
N GLY A 86 -16.76 13.97 -0.36
CA GLY A 86 -17.67 14.89 -1.02
C GLY A 86 -17.68 16.31 -0.46
N ILE A 87 -17.37 16.52 0.81
CA ILE A 87 -17.37 17.89 1.37
C ILE A 87 -16.23 18.75 0.79
N ASN A 88 -15.16 18.13 0.23
CA ASN A 88 -13.99 18.82 -0.33
C ASN A 88 -13.37 18.16 -1.58
N GLU A 89 -14.08 17.26 -2.27
CA GLU A 89 -13.59 16.68 -3.52
C GLU A 89 -14.08 17.51 -4.72
N PRO A 90 -13.33 17.59 -5.84
CA PRO A 90 -13.77 18.33 -7.03
C PRO A 90 -15.12 17.85 -7.60
N THR A 91 -15.51 16.65 -7.24
CA THR A 91 -16.78 16.02 -7.54
C THR A 91 -17.93 16.48 -6.63
N ALA A 92 -17.65 17.31 -5.61
CA ALA A 92 -18.70 17.88 -4.75
C ALA A 92 -19.74 18.73 -5.52
N ASN A 93 -19.44 19.04 -6.77
CA ASN A 93 -20.37 19.74 -7.68
C ASN A 93 -21.26 18.77 -8.49
N ASP A 94 -21.14 17.47 -8.33
CA ASP A 94 -22.05 16.49 -8.90
C ASP A 94 -22.95 15.91 -7.79
N PRO A 95 -24.13 16.51 -7.57
CA PRO A 95 -25.03 16.11 -6.48
C PRO A 95 -25.63 14.72 -6.65
N GLU A 96 -25.50 14.13 -7.83
CA GLU A 96 -26.00 12.78 -8.13
C GLU A 96 -24.94 11.69 -7.91
N MET A 97 -23.71 12.08 -7.58
CA MET A 97 -22.66 11.11 -7.32
C MET A 97 -22.88 10.40 -6.00
N ASP A 98 -22.92 9.07 -6.04
CA ASP A 98 -23.13 8.25 -4.85
C ASP A 98 -21.88 8.18 -3.93
N ALA A 99 -22.07 7.58 -2.75
CA ALA A 99 -21.00 7.39 -1.76
C ALA A 99 -19.85 6.47 -2.23
N ASN A 100 -20.01 5.78 -3.35
CA ASN A 100 -19.00 4.96 -3.98
C ASN A 100 -18.27 5.66 -5.14
N TYR A 101 -18.52 6.95 -5.36
CA TYR A 101 -17.98 7.77 -6.46
C TYR A 101 -18.33 7.23 -7.86
N ASN A 102 -19.52 6.71 -8.03
CA ASN A 102 -20.01 6.41 -9.36
C ASN A 102 -20.28 7.74 -10.09
N PHE A 103 -19.56 7.97 -11.17
CA PHE A 103 -19.75 9.15 -12.00
C PHE A 103 -21.08 9.07 -12.74
N THR A 104 -21.79 10.20 -12.81
CA THR A 104 -22.98 10.33 -13.63
C THR A 104 -22.62 10.31 -15.12
N GLU A 105 -23.59 10.02 -15.98
CA GLU A 105 -23.39 10.09 -17.44
C GLU A 105 -22.91 11.47 -17.88
N LYS A 106 -23.42 12.53 -17.24
CA LYS A 106 -22.97 13.91 -17.48
C LYS A 106 -21.51 14.11 -17.16
N SER A 107 -21.04 13.61 -16.01
CA SER A 107 -19.61 13.67 -15.63
C SER A 107 -18.74 12.87 -16.60
N LEU A 108 -19.19 11.69 -17.01
CA LEU A 108 -18.47 10.86 -17.98
C LEU A 108 -18.35 11.53 -19.35
N GLU A 109 -19.39 12.26 -19.80
CA GLU A 109 -19.35 13.02 -21.05
C GLU A 109 -18.32 14.16 -20.99
N ILE A 110 -18.30 14.91 -19.88
CA ILE A 110 -17.33 16.00 -19.67
C ILE A 110 -15.91 15.46 -19.67
N PHE A 111 -15.66 14.29 -19.08
CA PHE A 111 -14.34 13.66 -19.01
C PHE A 111 -13.83 13.06 -20.34
N LYS A 112 -14.63 13.07 -21.41
CA LYS A 112 -14.14 12.77 -22.76
C LYS A 112 -13.16 13.83 -23.26
N ASP A 113 -13.25 15.06 -22.75
CA ASP A 113 -12.21 16.06 -22.97
C ASP A 113 -10.94 15.72 -22.15
N PRO A 114 -9.81 15.42 -22.81
CA PRO A 114 -8.58 15.01 -22.13
C PRO A 114 -8.00 16.14 -21.26
N VAL A 115 -8.25 17.40 -21.57
CA VAL A 115 -7.77 18.55 -20.79
C VAL A 115 -8.55 18.60 -19.47
N VAL A 116 -9.88 18.53 -19.54
CA VAL A 116 -10.75 18.54 -18.35
C VAL A 116 -10.43 17.35 -17.44
N LEU A 117 -10.27 16.16 -18.00
CA LEU A 117 -9.93 14.96 -17.24
C LEU A 117 -8.54 15.10 -16.56
N ARG A 118 -7.57 15.66 -17.28
CA ARG A 118 -6.23 15.93 -16.72
C ARG A 118 -6.31 16.88 -15.53
N ASP A 119 -7.01 18.00 -15.70
CA ASP A 119 -7.09 19.05 -14.69
C ASP A 119 -7.87 18.57 -13.45
N TYR A 120 -8.93 17.80 -13.65
CA TYR A 120 -9.65 17.10 -12.58
C TYR A 120 -8.72 16.15 -11.79
N ARG A 121 -7.92 15.33 -12.48
CA ARG A 121 -6.97 14.41 -11.85
C ARG A 121 -5.85 15.14 -11.11
N ALA A 122 -5.36 16.25 -11.66
CA ALA A 122 -4.37 17.11 -11.02
C ALA A 122 -4.91 17.67 -9.70
N ALA A 123 -6.11 18.23 -9.70
CA ALA A 123 -6.75 18.77 -8.50
C ALA A 123 -6.95 17.72 -7.39
N ILE A 124 -7.27 16.46 -7.74
CA ILE A 124 -7.32 15.37 -6.77
C ILE A 124 -5.93 15.09 -6.18
N MET A 125 -4.91 15.08 -7.02
CA MET A 125 -3.53 14.81 -6.58
C MET A 125 -3.02 15.89 -5.65
N ASP A 126 -3.21 17.16 -5.99
CA ASP A 126 -2.79 18.31 -5.16
C ASP A 126 -3.40 18.23 -3.77
N ARG A 127 -4.69 17.97 -3.66
CA ARG A 127 -5.36 17.79 -2.37
C ARG A 127 -4.82 16.59 -1.59
N ARG A 128 -4.55 15.49 -2.25
CA ARG A 128 -3.98 14.30 -1.58
C ARG A 128 -2.59 14.57 -1.04
N ILE A 129 -1.80 15.40 -1.70
CA ILE A 129 -0.47 15.81 -1.26
C ILE A 129 -0.57 16.80 -0.10
N GLU A 130 -1.46 17.78 -0.17
CA GLU A 130 -1.74 18.68 0.96
C GLU A 130 -2.16 17.91 2.21
N ASN A 131 -2.89 16.82 2.04
CA ASN A 131 -3.27 15.92 3.13
C ASN A 131 -2.07 15.29 3.86
N PHE A 132 -0.85 15.33 3.28
CA PHE A 132 0.35 14.91 3.99
C PHE A 132 0.62 15.76 5.25
N LYS A 133 0.20 17.02 5.28
CA LYS A 133 0.29 17.88 6.46
C LYS A 133 -0.42 17.26 7.68
N ARG A 134 -1.47 16.46 7.45
CA ARG A 134 -2.15 15.69 8.51
C ARG A 134 -1.30 14.54 9.06
N ALA A 135 -0.33 14.07 8.31
CA ALA A 135 0.58 13.03 8.80
C ALA A 135 1.66 13.58 9.73
N ILE A 136 1.84 14.89 9.80
CA ILE A 136 2.76 15.51 10.77
C ILE A 136 2.11 15.50 12.14
N ALA A 137 2.75 14.80 13.08
CA ALA A 137 2.26 14.69 14.45
C ALA A 137 2.19 16.08 15.13
N ASP A 138 1.23 16.22 16.02
CA ASP A 138 1.05 17.40 16.89
C ASP A 138 0.79 18.72 16.15
N SER A 139 0.64 18.69 14.81
CA SER A 139 0.27 19.87 14.01
C SER A 139 -1.19 20.27 14.23
N ASP A 140 -1.50 21.56 14.02
CA ASP A 140 -2.89 22.03 14.11
C ASP A 140 -3.78 21.39 13.05
N VAL A 141 -3.22 21.09 11.88
CA VAL A 141 -3.94 20.32 10.82
C VAL A 141 -4.34 18.94 11.32
N GLN A 142 -3.47 18.26 12.09
CA GLN A 142 -3.78 16.97 12.69
C GLN A 142 -4.85 17.08 13.79
N LYS A 143 -4.77 18.09 14.65
CA LYS A 143 -5.77 18.32 15.71
C LYS A 143 -7.15 18.58 15.11
N ASN A 144 -7.22 19.49 14.13
CA ASN A 144 -8.46 19.79 13.42
C ASN A 144 -9.03 18.54 12.71
N ALA A 145 -8.17 17.70 12.16
CA ALA A 145 -8.61 16.44 11.56
C ALA A 145 -9.19 15.48 12.60
N GLN A 146 -8.60 15.37 13.79
CA GLN A 146 -9.15 14.53 14.87
C GLN A 146 -10.54 15.01 15.30
N GLU A 147 -10.73 16.32 15.46
CA GLU A 147 -12.03 16.90 15.80
C GLU A 147 -13.08 16.63 14.73
N LEU A 148 -12.73 16.83 13.46
CA LEU A 148 -13.61 16.58 12.32
C LEU A 148 -14.03 15.08 12.25
N PHE A 149 -13.07 14.18 12.39
CA PHE A 149 -13.34 12.74 12.35
C PHE A 149 -14.19 12.30 13.55
N ARG A 150 -13.87 12.79 14.74
CA ARG A 150 -14.66 12.51 15.96
C ARG A 150 -16.11 12.98 15.79
N LYS A 151 -16.30 14.22 15.37
CA LYS A 151 -17.62 14.80 15.10
C LYS A 151 -18.40 13.95 14.09
N SER A 152 -17.81 13.68 12.93
CA SER A 152 -18.44 12.89 11.88
C SER A 152 -18.82 11.47 12.34
N MET A 153 -17.94 10.78 13.07
CA MET A 153 -18.23 9.44 13.58
C MET A 153 -19.35 9.46 14.61
N THR A 154 -19.36 10.45 15.52
CA THR A 154 -20.40 10.58 16.55
C THR A 154 -21.77 10.88 15.93
N GLU A 155 -21.82 11.80 14.95
CA GLU A 155 -23.06 12.13 14.24
C GLU A 155 -23.64 10.93 13.50
N ARG A 156 -22.78 10.15 12.81
CA ARG A 156 -23.19 8.96 12.06
C ARG A 156 -23.62 7.78 12.92
N LEU A 157 -23.07 7.65 14.13
CA LEU A 157 -23.51 6.66 15.12
C LEU A 157 -24.84 7.07 15.78
N GLY A 158 -25.18 8.34 15.77
CA GLY A 158 -26.44 8.88 16.29
C GLY A 158 -26.54 8.87 17.81
N GLY A 159 -27.67 9.38 18.31
CA GLY A 159 -27.93 9.58 19.75
C GLY A 159 -28.58 8.42 20.48
N SER A 160 -28.82 7.25 19.86
CA SER A 160 -29.36 6.07 20.54
C SER A 160 -28.41 5.53 21.61
N GLU A 161 -28.89 4.76 22.55
CA GLU A 161 -28.04 4.10 23.56
C GLU A 161 -26.95 3.25 22.89
N LYS A 162 -27.34 2.48 21.88
CA LYS A 162 -26.43 1.63 21.09
C LYS A 162 -25.38 2.47 20.34
N GLY A 163 -25.78 3.59 19.75
CA GLY A 163 -24.85 4.51 19.08
C GLY A 163 -23.86 5.16 20.02
N ARG A 164 -24.31 5.62 21.20
CA ARG A 164 -23.38 6.18 22.22
C ARG A 164 -22.37 5.13 22.70
N ARG A 165 -22.83 3.90 23.00
CA ARG A 165 -21.94 2.80 23.40
C ARG A 165 -20.92 2.46 22.30
N ALA A 166 -21.37 2.43 21.04
CA ALA A 166 -20.47 2.23 19.90
C ALA A 166 -19.43 3.35 19.79
N ALA A 167 -19.81 4.61 19.99
CA ALA A 167 -18.89 5.74 19.98
C ALA A 167 -17.82 5.63 21.09
N GLU A 168 -18.20 5.31 22.31
CA GLU A 168 -17.28 5.13 23.44
C GLU A 168 -16.23 4.04 23.15
N LEU A 169 -16.62 2.96 22.50
CA LEU A 169 -15.74 1.83 22.19
C LEU A 169 -14.87 2.07 20.95
N LEU A 170 -15.39 2.73 19.91
CA LEU A 170 -14.70 2.85 18.61
C LEU A 170 -13.81 4.09 18.46
N LEU A 171 -14.16 5.21 19.12
CA LEU A 171 -13.45 6.47 18.92
C LEU A 171 -12.00 6.36 19.43
N PRO A 172 -11.00 6.52 18.54
CA PRO A 172 -9.61 6.40 18.95
C PRO A 172 -9.09 7.56 19.75
N SER A 173 -8.11 7.27 20.62
CA SER A 173 -7.28 8.29 21.29
C SER A 173 -6.02 8.64 20.48
N PHE A 174 -5.60 7.78 19.54
CA PHE A 174 -4.42 8.01 18.73
C PHE A 174 -4.72 8.92 17.52
N PRO A 175 -3.68 9.55 16.90
CA PRO A 175 -3.86 10.47 15.77
C PRO A 175 -4.53 9.85 14.55
N VAL A 176 -5.30 10.68 13.82
CA VAL A 176 -5.87 10.31 12.51
C VAL A 176 -4.75 9.99 11.52
N GLY A 177 -4.84 8.87 10.83
CA GLY A 177 -3.82 8.42 9.87
C GLY A 177 -2.74 7.54 10.47
N CYS A 178 -2.63 7.38 11.80
CA CYS A 178 -1.73 6.42 12.45
C CYS A 178 -1.95 4.99 11.88
N ARG A 179 -3.20 4.66 11.58
CA ARG A 179 -3.61 3.49 10.79
C ARG A 179 -4.16 3.96 9.45
N ARG A 180 -4.21 3.04 8.46
CA ARG A 180 -4.84 3.34 7.18
C ARG A 180 -6.27 3.83 7.40
N GLN A 181 -6.55 5.02 6.91
CA GLN A 181 -7.90 5.56 6.89
C GLN A 181 -8.74 4.76 5.88
N THR A 182 -9.95 4.43 6.28
CA THR A 182 -10.91 3.75 5.41
C THR A 182 -12.19 4.55 5.43
N PRO A 183 -12.72 4.98 4.27
CA PRO A 183 -14.09 5.43 4.19
C PRO A 183 -14.97 4.22 4.52
N GLY A 184 -16.08 4.41 5.09
CA GLY A 184 -16.96 3.31 5.51
C GLY A 184 -18.41 3.72 5.30
N PRO A 185 -18.86 3.91 4.04
CA PRO A 185 -20.27 4.22 3.81
C PRO A 185 -21.13 3.10 4.37
N GLY A 186 -22.09 3.46 5.21
CA GLY A 186 -23.00 2.53 5.87
C GLY A 186 -22.43 1.78 7.08
N PHE A 187 -21.10 1.80 7.34
CA PHE A 187 -20.50 0.99 8.41
C PHE A 187 -20.93 1.44 9.81
N LEU A 188 -20.82 2.73 10.10
CA LEU A 188 -21.21 3.26 11.42
C LEU A 188 -22.71 3.12 11.64
N GLU A 189 -23.49 3.37 10.61
CA GLU A 189 -24.94 3.23 10.58
C GLU A 189 -25.35 1.77 10.82
N SER A 190 -24.64 0.79 10.25
CA SER A 190 -24.91 -0.63 10.48
C SER A 190 -24.73 -1.05 11.92
N LEU A 191 -23.78 -0.47 12.64
CA LEU A 191 -23.52 -0.81 14.05
C LEU A 191 -24.68 -0.41 14.98
N THR A 192 -25.60 0.44 14.51
CA THR A 192 -26.77 0.87 15.28
C THR A 192 -28.05 0.13 14.92
N GLN A 193 -28.01 -0.79 13.94
CA GLN A 193 -29.15 -1.62 13.55
C GLN A 193 -29.46 -2.66 14.65
N ASP A 194 -30.74 -3.04 14.74
CA ASP A 194 -31.22 -3.97 15.78
C ASP A 194 -30.59 -5.36 15.67
N ASN A 195 -30.34 -5.82 14.43
CA ASN A 195 -29.75 -7.12 14.14
C ASN A 195 -28.22 -7.16 14.18
N VAL A 196 -27.52 -6.06 14.54
CA VAL A 196 -26.07 -6.00 14.63
C VAL A 196 -25.63 -5.70 16.05
N GLU A 197 -24.72 -6.48 16.61
CA GLU A 197 -24.11 -6.25 17.91
C GLU A 197 -22.60 -6.09 17.78
N MET A 198 -22.02 -5.13 18.48
CA MET A 198 -20.57 -4.91 18.50
C MET A 198 -19.99 -5.45 19.82
N LEU A 199 -19.08 -6.40 19.70
CA LEU A 199 -18.43 -7.08 20.80
C LEU A 199 -16.95 -6.70 20.88
N TRP A 200 -16.52 -6.24 22.05
CA TRP A 200 -15.15 -5.75 22.23
C TRP A 200 -14.22 -6.82 22.78
N ASP A 201 -13.13 -7.14 22.04
CA ASP A 201 -12.02 -8.06 22.37
C ASP A 201 -12.49 -9.37 23.01
N ASP A 202 -13.54 -9.95 22.47
CA ASP A 202 -14.34 -10.97 23.12
C ASP A 202 -14.05 -12.41 22.63
N VAL A 203 -13.29 -12.57 21.55
CA VAL A 203 -12.99 -13.90 21.00
C VAL A 203 -11.91 -14.59 21.82
N GLN A 204 -12.25 -15.69 22.49
CA GLN A 204 -11.32 -16.57 23.19
C GLN A 204 -10.93 -17.76 22.30
N SER A 205 -11.91 -18.55 21.86
CA SER A 205 -11.70 -19.72 21.01
C SER A 205 -12.92 -19.96 20.10
N ILE A 206 -12.78 -20.89 19.17
CA ILE A 206 -13.86 -21.30 18.26
C ILE A 206 -14.16 -22.78 18.49
N THR A 207 -15.45 -23.11 18.62
CA THR A 207 -15.95 -24.48 18.76
C THR A 207 -16.60 -24.95 17.44
N SER A 208 -17.16 -26.16 17.49
CA SER A 208 -17.86 -26.73 16.34
C SER A 208 -19.07 -25.92 15.87
N ASN A 209 -19.69 -25.13 16.74
CA ASN A 209 -20.95 -24.41 16.47
C ASN A 209 -20.86 -22.89 16.72
N GLY A 210 -19.72 -22.35 17.18
CA GLY A 210 -19.67 -20.93 17.48
C GLY A 210 -18.36 -20.44 18.08
N ILE A 211 -18.42 -19.28 18.71
CA ILE A 211 -17.32 -18.58 19.35
C ILE A 211 -17.52 -18.64 20.87
N VAL A 212 -16.47 -19.04 21.59
CA VAL A 212 -16.38 -18.88 23.05
C VAL A 212 -15.84 -17.48 23.32
N THR A 213 -16.62 -16.72 24.07
CA THR A 213 -16.23 -15.39 24.52
C THR A 213 -15.29 -15.46 25.72
N ARG A 214 -14.63 -14.37 26.06
CA ARG A 214 -13.76 -14.28 27.25
C ARG A 214 -14.51 -14.45 28.56
N SER A 215 -15.83 -14.24 28.56
CA SER A 215 -16.71 -14.54 29.72
C SER A 215 -17.02 -16.01 29.85
N GLY A 216 -16.64 -16.85 28.87
CA GLY A 216 -16.96 -18.28 28.82
C GLY A 216 -18.31 -18.60 28.17
N GLU A 217 -19.05 -17.61 27.70
CA GLU A 217 -20.28 -17.80 26.95
C GLU A 217 -19.99 -18.35 25.57
N VAL A 218 -20.81 -19.27 25.08
CA VAL A 218 -20.76 -19.79 23.72
C VAL A 218 -21.85 -19.12 22.88
N LYS A 219 -21.43 -18.32 21.91
CA LYS A 219 -22.33 -17.71 20.92
C LYS A 219 -22.32 -18.53 19.64
N GLU A 220 -23.50 -18.99 19.24
CA GLU A 220 -23.66 -19.85 18.08
C GLU A 220 -23.81 -19.05 16.78
N TYR A 221 -23.14 -19.51 15.73
CA TYR A 221 -23.16 -18.91 14.40
C TYR A 221 -23.33 -19.95 13.30
N ASP A 222 -23.92 -19.53 12.20
CA ASP A 222 -24.00 -20.30 10.96
C ASP A 222 -22.78 -20.00 10.07
N VAL A 223 -22.22 -18.76 10.22
CA VAL A 223 -21.08 -18.28 9.44
C VAL A 223 -20.12 -17.49 10.32
N ILE A 224 -18.82 -17.74 10.15
CA ILE A 224 -17.75 -16.91 10.73
C ILE A 224 -16.94 -16.31 9.58
N VAL A 225 -16.89 -14.97 9.49
CA VAL A 225 -16.12 -14.20 8.51
C VAL A 225 -14.87 -13.62 9.18
N CYS A 226 -13.72 -14.09 8.79
CA CYS A 226 -12.43 -13.56 9.25
C CYS A 226 -11.98 -12.39 8.36
N ALA A 227 -12.23 -11.16 8.81
CA ALA A 227 -11.70 -9.93 8.22
C ALA A 227 -10.37 -9.52 8.88
N THR A 228 -9.49 -10.49 9.10
CA THR A 228 -8.29 -10.40 9.96
C THR A 228 -7.04 -9.95 9.21
N GLY A 229 -7.14 -9.70 7.90
CA GLY A 229 -6.09 -9.08 7.09
C GLY A 229 -5.10 -10.07 6.49
N PHE A 230 -3.99 -9.50 5.98
CA PHE A 230 -2.96 -10.19 5.22
C PHE A 230 -1.67 -10.35 6.02
N ASP A 231 -0.75 -11.17 5.52
CA ASP A 231 0.62 -11.20 6.02
C ASP A 231 1.34 -9.91 5.64
N THR A 232 1.86 -9.22 6.65
CA THR A 232 2.56 -7.93 6.52
C THR A 232 4.07 -8.06 6.73
N SER A 233 4.60 -9.27 6.63
CA SER A 233 6.01 -9.57 6.85
C SER A 233 6.92 -9.13 5.71
N PHE A 234 6.38 -8.77 4.55
CA PHE A 234 7.09 -8.51 3.29
C PHE A 234 7.83 -9.72 2.71
N LYS A 235 7.70 -10.88 3.29
CA LYS A 235 8.37 -12.10 2.79
C LYS A 235 7.84 -12.49 1.42
N PRO A 236 8.72 -12.80 0.47
CA PRO A 236 8.30 -13.42 -0.78
C PRO A 236 7.53 -14.73 -0.51
N SER A 237 6.49 -15.02 -1.30
CA SER A 237 5.72 -16.26 -1.20
C SER A 237 6.43 -17.48 -1.82
N PHE A 238 7.60 -17.26 -2.41
CA PHE A 238 8.44 -18.28 -3.03
C PHE A 238 9.88 -18.12 -2.54
N PRO A 239 10.73 -19.16 -2.62
CA PRO A 239 12.13 -19.07 -2.26
C PRO A 239 12.86 -18.06 -3.17
N LEU A 240 13.36 -16.99 -2.58
CA LEU A 240 14.20 -15.99 -3.24
C LEU A 240 15.60 -16.09 -2.66
N ILE A 241 16.45 -16.81 -3.40
CA ILE A 241 17.84 -17.06 -2.99
C ILE A 241 18.75 -16.12 -3.75
N GLY A 242 19.51 -15.32 -3.01
CA GLY A 242 20.44 -14.36 -3.54
C GLY A 242 21.90 -14.83 -3.45
N ARG A 243 22.82 -13.86 -3.28
CA ARG A 243 24.24 -14.11 -3.19
C ARG A 243 24.57 -14.94 -1.95
N ASN A 244 25.54 -15.83 -2.06
CA ASN A 244 26.00 -16.70 -0.96
C ASN A 244 24.89 -17.56 -0.33
N GLY A 245 23.82 -17.85 -1.06
CA GLY A 245 22.73 -18.68 -0.56
C GLY A 245 21.76 -17.95 0.38
N VAL A 246 21.82 -16.62 0.51
CA VAL A 246 20.91 -15.85 1.37
C VAL A 246 19.47 -16.00 0.88
N ASN A 247 18.61 -16.55 1.72
CA ASN A 247 17.17 -16.63 1.48
C ASN A 247 16.47 -15.40 2.08
N LEU A 248 15.87 -14.57 1.23
CA LEU A 248 15.24 -13.32 1.67
C LEU A 248 14.05 -13.56 2.62
N ALA A 249 13.27 -14.60 2.41
CA ALA A 249 12.13 -14.93 3.28
C ALA A 249 12.60 -15.32 4.69
N GLU A 250 13.68 -16.07 4.79
CA GLU A 250 14.31 -16.43 6.07
C GLU A 250 14.92 -15.19 6.74
N LYS A 251 15.71 -14.41 6.02
CA LYS A 251 16.31 -13.16 6.52
C LYS A 251 15.26 -12.26 7.16
N TRP A 252 14.13 -12.02 6.47
CA TRP A 252 13.04 -11.18 6.97
C TRP A 252 12.12 -11.88 8.00
N SER A 253 12.41 -13.14 8.34
CA SER A 253 11.75 -13.81 9.49
C SER A 253 12.35 -13.40 10.81
N PHE A 254 13.67 -13.18 10.82
CA PHE A 254 14.44 -12.80 11.99
C PHE A 254 14.65 -11.30 12.06
N ASP A 255 15.00 -10.67 10.91
CA ASP A 255 15.31 -9.26 10.82
C ASP A 255 14.10 -8.42 10.45
N GLN A 256 14.19 -7.13 10.74
CA GLN A 256 13.26 -6.14 10.18
C GLN A 256 13.44 -6.08 8.66
N PRO A 257 12.35 -6.14 7.87
CA PRO A 257 12.46 -5.96 6.44
C PRO A 257 12.94 -4.56 6.09
N LYS A 258 14.04 -4.49 5.36
CA LYS A 258 14.70 -3.27 4.91
C LYS A 258 14.92 -3.34 3.40
N ALA A 259 14.67 -2.24 2.70
CA ALA A 259 14.95 -2.10 1.28
C ALA A 259 15.37 -0.67 0.97
N TYR A 260 16.24 -0.49 0.00
CA TYR A 260 16.64 0.82 -0.51
C TYR A 260 15.52 1.37 -1.39
N PHE A 261 14.96 2.52 -1.01
CA PHE A 261 13.77 3.15 -1.63
C PHE A 261 12.57 2.20 -1.81
N GLY A 262 12.49 1.13 -1.05
CA GLY A 262 11.39 0.17 -1.13
C GLY A 262 11.46 -0.77 -2.33
N PHE A 263 12.56 -0.84 -3.09
CA PHE A 263 12.59 -1.66 -4.30
C PHE A 263 13.85 -2.51 -4.51
N THR A 264 14.98 -2.29 -3.83
CA THR A 264 16.15 -3.17 -3.89
C THR A 264 16.65 -3.58 -2.52
N VAL A 265 17.25 -4.75 -2.43
CA VAL A 265 17.71 -5.36 -1.18
C VAL A 265 19.14 -5.87 -1.36
N PRO A 266 20.06 -5.66 -0.40
CA PRO A 266 21.38 -6.27 -0.42
C PRO A 266 21.34 -7.80 -0.50
N ASP A 267 22.34 -8.41 -1.07
CA ASP A 267 22.46 -9.84 -1.36
C ASP A 267 21.53 -10.34 -2.48
N MET A 268 20.70 -9.48 -3.07
CA MET A 268 19.74 -9.83 -4.11
C MET A 268 20.12 -9.16 -5.45
N PRO A 269 21.10 -9.66 -6.18
CA PRO A 269 21.53 -9.07 -7.45
C PRO A 269 20.41 -9.13 -8.50
N ASN A 270 20.27 -8.06 -9.27
CA ASN A 270 19.24 -7.92 -10.31
C ASN A 270 17.81 -8.13 -9.82
N TYR A 271 17.54 -7.79 -8.57
CA TYR A 271 16.23 -7.93 -7.96
C TYR A 271 15.61 -6.57 -7.69
N PHE A 272 14.37 -6.45 -8.09
CA PHE A 272 13.50 -5.34 -7.69
C PHE A 272 12.18 -5.86 -7.13
N THR A 273 11.62 -5.11 -6.21
CA THR A 273 10.27 -5.30 -5.73
C THR A 273 9.46 -4.02 -5.90
N PHE A 274 8.19 -4.15 -6.27
CA PHE A 274 7.25 -3.04 -6.17
C PHE A 274 6.61 -3.07 -4.78
N ILE A 275 6.41 -1.91 -4.19
CA ILE A 275 5.73 -1.76 -2.90
C ILE A 275 6.43 -2.59 -1.80
N GLY A 276 7.75 -2.57 -1.77
CA GLY A 276 8.54 -3.15 -0.70
C GLY A 276 8.54 -2.27 0.56
N PRO A 277 9.40 -2.58 1.54
CA PRO A 277 9.55 -1.80 2.76
C PRO A 277 9.79 -0.31 2.50
N ASN A 278 9.12 0.56 3.26
CA ASN A 278 9.19 2.02 3.14
C ASN A 278 8.83 2.58 1.74
N SER A 279 7.79 2.03 1.13
CA SER A 279 7.22 2.54 -0.14
C SER A 279 6.21 3.67 0.07
N PRO A 280 5.90 4.52 -0.95
CA PRO A 280 5.02 5.68 -0.84
C PRO A 280 3.53 5.30 -0.86
N ILE A 281 3.08 4.46 0.07
CA ILE A 281 1.72 3.88 0.09
C ILE A 281 0.71 4.67 0.92
N SER A 282 1.13 5.69 1.64
CA SER A 282 0.27 6.40 2.59
C SER A 282 -0.25 7.73 2.08
N ASN A 283 0.37 8.30 1.06
CA ASN A 283 0.05 9.62 0.54
C ASN A 283 0.14 9.63 -0.99
N GLY A 284 -0.87 10.17 -1.65
CA GLY A 284 -0.95 10.24 -3.10
C GLY A 284 -1.45 8.95 -3.77
N SER A 285 -1.19 8.84 -5.08
CA SER A 285 -1.57 7.67 -5.87
C SER A 285 -0.46 6.61 -5.83
N LEU A 286 -0.80 5.43 -5.36
CA LEU A 286 0.09 4.28 -5.39
C LEU A 286 0.52 3.91 -6.82
N VAL A 287 -0.38 4.06 -7.79
CA VAL A 287 -0.10 3.76 -9.20
C VAL A 287 1.03 4.65 -9.74
N LEU A 288 1.04 5.94 -9.40
CA LEU A 288 2.12 6.85 -9.79
C LEU A 288 3.46 6.45 -9.16
N GLY A 289 3.46 6.01 -7.91
CA GLY A 289 4.66 5.47 -7.26
C GLY A 289 5.19 4.21 -7.97
N ILE A 290 4.29 3.32 -8.39
CA ILE A 290 4.65 2.12 -9.18
C ILE A 290 5.20 2.52 -10.55
N GLN A 291 4.58 3.48 -11.24
CA GLN A 291 5.06 3.97 -12.53
C GLN A 291 6.46 4.60 -12.43
N ALA A 292 6.68 5.43 -11.41
CA ALA A 292 8.01 6.02 -11.16
C ALA A 292 9.07 4.95 -10.88
N THR A 293 8.73 3.94 -10.08
CA THR A 293 9.60 2.79 -9.83
C THR A 293 9.87 2.00 -11.12
N ALA A 294 8.88 1.81 -11.98
CA ALA A 294 9.07 1.15 -13.27
C ALA A 294 10.02 1.92 -14.19
N VAL A 295 9.92 3.26 -14.22
CA VAL A 295 10.88 4.10 -14.97
C VAL A 295 12.29 3.98 -14.40
N TYR A 296 12.44 3.95 -13.07
CA TYR A 296 13.72 3.71 -12.42
C TYR A 296 14.32 2.35 -12.81
N ILE A 297 13.51 1.29 -12.77
CA ILE A 297 13.92 -0.06 -13.21
C ILE A 297 14.32 -0.07 -14.68
N TYR A 298 13.57 0.63 -15.54
CA TYR A 298 13.89 0.74 -16.96
C TYR A 298 15.30 1.33 -17.21
N LYS A 299 15.68 2.37 -16.45
CA LYS A 299 17.04 2.94 -16.53
C LYS A 299 18.13 1.93 -16.16
N TRP A 300 17.88 1.06 -15.19
CA TRP A 300 18.76 -0.05 -14.85
C TRP A 300 18.86 -1.09 -15.97
N LEU A 301 17.72 -1.46 -16.57
CA LEU A 301 17.70 -2.39 -17.71
C LEU A 301 18.48 -1.84 -18.91
N GLU A 302 18.28 -0.57 -19.21
CA GLU A 302 19.02 0.09 -20.28
C GLU A 302 20.52 0.06 -20.01
N LYS A 303 20.95 0.43 -18.81
CA LYS A 303 22.35 0.38 -18.41
C LYS A 303 22.94 -1.05 -18.45
N LEU A 304 22.20 -2.05 -17.96
CA LEU A 304 22.59 -3.47 -18.06
C LEU A 304 22.86 -3.90 -19.50
N GLN A 305 21.98 -3.50 -20.42
CA GLN A 305 22.07 -3.89 -21.82
C GLN A 305 23.18 -3.14 -22.59
N THR A 306 23.42 -1.89 -22.20
CA THR A 306 24.30 -1.00 -22.97
C THR A 306 25.73 -0.96 -22.47
N GLU A 307 25.97 -1.28 -21.18
CA GLU A 307 27.29 -1.06 -20.56
C GLU A 307 28.00 -2.34 -20.11
N SER A 308 27.73 -3.48 -20.77
CA SER A 308 28.40 -4.76 -20.50
C SER A 308 28.33 -5.16 -19.01
N MET A 309 27.21 -4.87 -18.37
CA MET A 309 26.98 -5.24 -16.97
C MET A 309 26.36 -6.63 -16.87
N LYS A 310 26.84 -7.44 -15.90
CA LYS A 310 26.29 -8.74 -15.54
C LYS A 310 25.21 -8.59 -14.46
N SER A 311 25.53 -7.82 -13.43
CA SER A 311 24.62 -7.58 -12.31
C SER A 311 24.92 -6.28 -11.60
N PHE A 312 23.92 -5.80 -10.90
CA PHE A 312 24.02 -4.73 -9.90
C PHE A 312 23.35 -5.17 -8.60
N GLU A 313 23.75 -4.57 -7.50
CA GLU A 313 23.27 -4.89 -6.17
C GLU A 313 23.48 -3.69 -5.25
N VAL A 314 22.47 -3.26 -4.51
CA VAL A 314 22.63 -2.16 -3.56
C VAL A 314 23.60 -2.54 -2.45
N ARG A 315 24.45 -1.60 -2.05
CA ARG A 315 25.43 -1.77 -0.99
C ARG A 315 24.75 -1.92 0.37
N HIS A 316 25.32 -2.74 1.24
CA HIS A 316 24.80 -2.98 2.60
C HIS A 316 24.82 -1.70 3.46
N ASP A 317 25.92 -0.97 3.43
CA ASP A 317 26.09 0.28 4.18
C ASP A 317 25.06 1.32 3.74
N VAL A 318 24.89 1.52 2.44
CA VAL A 318 23.90 2.46 1.88
C VAL A 318 22.45 2.07 2.23
N ASN A 319 22.13 0.78 2.14
CA ASN A 319 20.80 0.32 2.54
C ASN A 319 20.53 0.56 4.03
N GLU A 320 21.53 0.37 4.88
CA GLU A 320 21.41 0.62 6.31
C GLU A 320 21.25 2.10 6.62
N GLU A 321 22.10 2.97 6.04
CA GLU A 321 22.02 4.42 6.17
C GLU A 321 20.64 4.96 5.70
N TYR A 322 20.16 4.47 4.55
CA TYR A 322 18.84 4.86 4.04
C TYR A 322 17.72 4.49 5.02
N ASN A 323 17.73 3.26 5.55
CA ASN A 323 16.68 2.82 6.47
C ASN A 323 16.75 3.54 7.83
N GLN A 324 17.94 3.85 8.34
CA GLN A 324 18.13 4.67 9.55
C GLN A 324 17.60 6.09 9.32
N HIS A 325 17.96 6.71 8.19
CA HIS A 325 17.44 8.02 7.81
C HIS A 325 15.91 8.01 7.71
N MET A 326 15.34 6.97 7.11
CA MET A 326 13.89 6.83 6.97
C MET A 326 13.19 6.71 8.34
N GLN A 327 13.72 5.93 9.29
CA GLN A 327 13.15 5.85 10.64
C GLN A 327 13.19 7.22 11.33
N LYS A 328 14.32 7.92 11.28
CA LYS A 328 14.45 9.27 11.84
C LYS A 328 13.47 10.26 11.19
N TYR A 329 13.31 10.16 9.87
CA TYR A 329 12.38 11.02 9.12
C TYR A 329 10.92 10.77 9.50
N LEU A 330 10.57 9.52 9.84
CA LEU A 330 9.25 9.10 10.27
C LEU A 330 8.89 9.55 11.70
N GLU A 331 9.85 9.84 12.58
CA GLU A 331 9.60 10.24 13.98
C GLU A 331 8.65 11.43 14.11
N ARG A 332 8.68 12.37 13.16
CA ARG A 332 7.80 13.52 13.11
C ARG A 332 6.36 13.22 12.69
N THR A 333 6.07 11.98 12.33
CA THR A 333 4.79 11.60 11.74
C THR A 333 3.88 10.88 12.74
N VAL A 334 2.58 10.87 12.43
CA VAL A 334 1.58 10.12 13.20
C VAL A 334 1.78 8.61 13.14
N TRP A 335 2.55 8.09 12.17
CA TRP A 335 2.72 6.66 11.97
C TRP A 335 3.56 5.99 13.05
N THR A 336 4.38 6.75 13.76
CA THR A 336 5.16 6.27 14.93
C THR A 336 4.36 6.32 16.23
N ARG A 337 3.19 6.96 16.25
CA ARG A 337 2.40 7.13 17.47
C ARG A 337 1.70 5.84 17.90
N GLY A 338 1.20 5.80 19.15
CA GLY A 338 0.72 4.63 19.88
C GLY A 338 -0.54 3.95 19.32
N CYS A 339 -0.56 3.56 18.07
CA CYS A 339 -1.60 2.71 17.49
C CYS A 339 -1.04 1.38 16.97
N ARG A 340 -1.76 0.30 17.14
CA ARG A 340 -1.45 -0.97 16.49
C ARG A 340 -1.72 -0.86 14.99
N SER A 341 -0.68 -0.97 14.16
CA SER A 341 -0.80 -0.81 12.71
C SER A 341 0.00 -1.86 11.94
N TRP A 342 -0.50 -2.28 10.79
CA TRP A 342 0.26 -3.12 9.87
C TRP A 342 1.50 -2.39 9.32
N TYR A 343 1.52 -1.07 9.34
CA TYR A 343 2.70 -0.25 9.01
C TYR A 343 3.89 -0.58 9.92
N LYS A 344 3.60 -1.05 11.12
CA LYS A 344 4.54 -1.49 12.17
C LYS A 344 4.47 -3.01 12.39
N ARG A 345 4.13 -3.78 11.37
CA ARG A 345 3.96 -5.24 11.45
C ARG A 345 2.97 -5.71 12.53
N GLY A 346 1.94 -4.92 12.79
CA GLY A 346 0.93 -5.23 13.80
C GLY A 346 1.33 -4.92 15.24
N THR A 347 2.42 -4.21 15.48
CA THR A 347 2.85 -3.73 16.80
C THR A 347 2.33 -2.33 17.09
N VAL A 348 2.39 -1.90 18.35
CA VAL A 348 2.05 -0.53 18.80
C VAL A 348 3.26 0.39 18.64
N ASP A 349 4.42 -0.02 19.16
CA ASP A 349 5.62 0.81 19.29
C ASP A 349 6.79 0.33 18.41
N GLY A 350 6.52 -0.58 17.47
CA GLY A 350 7.54 -1.06 16.55
C GLY A 350 7.91 -0.03 15.47
N PRO A 351 9.03 -0.24 14.78
CA PRO A 351 9.46 0.62 13.69
C PRO A 351 8.44 0.62 12.54
N VAL A 352 8.33 1.75 11.85
CA VAL A 352 7.45 1.89 10.66
C VAL A 352 8.18 1.35 9.44
N VAL A 353 7.82 0.15 9.03
CA VAL A 353 8.49 -0.57 7.93
C VAL A 353 7.77 -0.45 6.59
N ALA A 354 6.51 -0.07 6.58
CA ALA A 354 5.72 -0.10 5.35
C ALA A 354 5.74 1.22 4.57
N ILE A 355 5.94 2.34 5.24
CA ILE A 355 5.64 3.67 4.72
C ILE A 355 6.92 4.48 4.46
N TYR A 356 6.96 5.15 3.32
CA TYR A 356 7.90 6.23 3.01
C TYR A 356 7.54 7.49 3.83
N GLY A 357 8.54 8.12 4.45
CA GLY A 357 8.33 9.25 5.38
C GLY A 357 8.01 10.60 4.73
N GLY A 358 7.97 10.68 3.40
CA GLY A 358 7.66 11.87 2.61
C GLY A 358 6.40 11.74 1.77
N THR A 359 6.14 12.76 0.93
CA THR A 359 5.07 12.70 -0.05
C THR A 359 5.42 11.78 -1.22
N SER A 360 4.42 11.36 -2.00
CA SER A 360 4.66 10.59 -3.22
C SER A 360 5.47 11.38 -4.26
N PHE A 361 5.31 12.70 -4.34
CA PHE A 361 6.10 13.53 -5.26
C PHE A 361 7.55 13.61 -4.83
N HIS A 362 7.81 13.81 -3.53
CA HIS A 362 9.17 13.77 -3.00
C HIS A 362 9.84 12.42 -3.28
N PHE A 363 9.11 11.31 -3.14
CA PHE A 363 9.61 9.98 -3.52
C PHE A 363 9.97 9.92 -5.00
N MET A 364 9.07 10.39 -5.88
CA MET A 364 9.29 10.37 -7.33
C MET A 364 10.50 11.21 -7.74
N GLU A 365 10.69 12.37 -7.12
CA GLU A 365 11.88 13.21 -7.32
C GLU A 365 13.15 12.52 -6.84
N ALA A 366 13.11 11.92 -5.64
CA ALA A 366 14.27 11.23 -5.07
C ALA A 366 14.76 10.05 -5.91
N ILE A 367 13.84 9.34 -6.59
CA ILE A 367 14.17 8.21 -7.47
C ILE A 367 14.25 8.58 -8.96
N LYS A 368 14.12 9.87 -9.30
CA LYS A 368 14.14 10.32 -10.71
C LYS A 368 15.34 9.79 -11.47
N ASN A 369 16.51 9.78 -10.83
CA ASN A 369 17.74 9.26 -11.39
C ASN A 369 18.38 8.25 -10.45
N PRO A 370 18.79 7.08 -10.95
CA PRO A 370 19.56 6.13 -10.16
C PRO A 370 20.87 6.74 -9.66
N ARG A 371 21.16 6.50 -8.38
CA ARG A 371 22.44 6.82 -7.75
C ARG A 371 23.37 5.62 -7.95
N TRP A 372 24.11 5.60 -9.05
CA TRP A 372 24.92 4.44 -9.44
C TRP A 372 25.99 4.09 -8.42
N GLU A 373 26.49 5.10 -7.70
CA GLU A 373 27.46 4.98 -6.62
C GLU A 373 26.98 4.17 -5.40
N ASP A 374 25.67 4.03 -5.26
CA ASP A 374 25.04 3.29 -4.16
C ASP A 374 25.04 1.76 -4.40
N PHE A 375 25.57 1.34 -5.56
CA PHE A 375 25.48 -0.05 -6.00
C PHE A 375 26.85 -0.66 -6.31
N HIS A 376 26.97 -1.95 -5.98
CA HIS A 376 28.02 -2.79 -6.53
C HIS A 376 27.63 -3.25 -7.95
N ILE A 377 28.47 -2.92 -8.92
CA ILE A 377 28.27 -3.30 -10.32
C ILE A 377 29.27 -4.39 -10.68
N THR A 378 28.78 -5.56 -11.13
CA THR A 378 29.59 -6.63 -11.69
C THR A 378 29.47 -6.59 -13.20
N ARG A 379 30.60 -6.65 -13.90
CA ARG A 379 30.66 -6.63 -15.35
C ARG A 379 30.65 -8.03 -15.94
N THR A 380 30.33 -8.14 -17.22
CA THR A 380 30.45 -9.38 -18.00
C THR A 380 31.92 -9.79 -18.12
N GLU A 381 32.21 -11.04 -18.44
CA GLU A 381 33.58 -11.56 -18.50
C GLU A 381 34.44 -10.81 -19.55
N ASP A 382 33.84 -10.48 -20.70
CA ASP A 382 34.46 -9.67 -21.77
C ASP A 382 34.80 -8.24 -21.34
N ALA A 383 34.10 -7.71 -20.36
CA ALA A 383 34.30 -6.35 -19.84
C ALA A 383 34.95 -6.31 -18.44
N LYS A 384 35.35 -7.45 -17.87
CA LYS A 384 35.85 -7.59 -16.51
C LYS A 384 37.07 -6.70 -16.21
N PHE A 385 37.97 -6.56 -17.17
CA PHE A 385 39.18 -5.74 -17.05
C PHE A 385 39.12 -4.45 -17.90
N ASN A 386 38.00 -4.20 -18.60
CA ASN A 386 37.81 -3.03 -19.42
C ASN A 386 36.40 -2.46 -19.22
N ARG A 387 36.27 -1.54 -18.27
CA ARG A 387 34.98 -0.88 -18.02
C ARG A 387 34.45 -0.01 -19.17
N PHE A 388 35.30 0.27 -20.15
CA PHE A 388 34.96 1.06 -21.34
C PHE A 388 34.61 0.18 -22.55
N ALA A 389 34.52 -1.14 -22.39
CA ALA A 389 34.11 -2.05 -23.47
C ALA A 389 32.73 -1.69 -24.09
N TYR A 390 31.89 -0.99 -23.33
CA TYR A 390 30.57 -0.52 -23.82
C TYR A 390 30.68 0.52 -24.93
N LEU A 391 31.85 1.20 -25.11
CA LEU A 391 32.07 2.14 -26.22
C LEU A 391 32.16 1.43 -27.59
N GLY A 392 32.31 0.11 -27.57
CA GLY A 392 32.30 -0.72 -28.78
C GLY A 392 33.42 -0.37 -29.75
N ASN A 393 33.09 -0.17 -31.00
CA ASN A 393 34.00 0.16 -32.08
C ASN A 393 34.09 1.68 -32.36
N GLY A 394 33.50 2.53 -31.53
CA GLY A 394 33.52 3.96 -31.67
C GLY A 394 32.44 4.55 -32.59
N PHE A 395 31.55 3.71 -33.14
CA PHE A 395 30.39 4.17 -33.89
C PHE A 395 29.15 4.26 -33.00
N SER A 396 28.35 5.31 -33.23
CA SER A 396 27.06 5.43 -32.56
C SER A 396 26.07 4.34 -33.03
N ARG A 397 25.06 4.03 -32.22
CA ARG A 397 24.02 3.07 -32.61
C ARG A 397 23.26 3.48 -33.87
N ARG A 398 23.16 4.79 -34.15
CA ARG A 398 22.55 5.32 -35.37
C ARG A 398 23.43 5.06 -36.59
N GLU A 399 24.72 5.35 -36.50
CA GLU A 399 25.67 5.04 -37.56
C GLU A 399 25.68 3.54 -37.86
N MET A 400 25.63 2.68 -36.85
CA MET A 400 25.55 1.23 -37.02
C MET A 400 24.24 0.78 -37.66
N LYS A 401 23.10 1.41 -37.39
CA LYS A 401 21.82 1.14 -38.05
C LYS A 401 21.75 1.70 -39.48
N ALA A 402 22.31 2.88 -39.69
CA ALA A 402 22.40 3.51 -41.03
C ALA A 402 23.43 2.84 -41.95
N GLY A 403 24.41 2.19 -41.38
CA GLY A 403 25.63 1.79 -42.05
C GLY A 403 25.63 0.43 -42.76
N SER A 404 24.52 -0.13 -43.15
CA SER A 404 24.51 -1.06 -44.25
C SER A 404 24.38 -0.26 -45.58
N VAL A 405 25.53 0.17 -46.06
CA VAL A 405 25.78 0.60 -47.44
C VAL A 405 24.66 1.39 -48.14
N GLY A 406 24.81 2.71 -48.22
CA GLY A 406 24.13 3.54 -49.23
C GLY A 406 22.94 4.37 -48.77
N ALA A 407 22.62 4.44 -47.49
CA ALA A 407 21.58 5.35 -47.00
C ALA A 407 22.19 6.69 -46.59
N THR A 408 22.08 7.69 -47.47
CA THR A 408 22.20 9.10 -47.13
C THR A 408 21.05 9.54 -46.24
N GLN A 409 20.91 8.95 -45.05
CA GLN A 409 20.13 9.59 -44.01
C GLN A 409 21.04 10.66 -43.40
N THR A 410 20.77 11.89 -43.75
CA THR A 410 21.31 13.07 -43.07
C THR A 410 21.01 12.87 -41.56
N LEU A 411 22.08 12.82 -40.76
CA LEU A 411 21.98 12.87 -39.31
C LEU A 411 21.19 14.14 -38.96
N ASP A 412 20.05 13.98 -38.35
CA ASP A 412 19.31 15.09 -37.80
C ASP A 412 20.11 15.67 -36.62
N LEU A 413 20.88 16.71 -36.93
CA LEU A 413 21.72 17.40 -35.96
C LEU A 413 20.89 18.03 -34.83
N ASP A 414 19.67 18.44 -35.13
CA ASP A 414 18.77 19.01 -34.12
C ASP A 414 18.35 17.93 -33.09
N GLU A 415 18.12 16.70 -33.52
CA GLU A 415 17.88 15.59 -32.62
C GLU A 415 19.12 15.25 -31.78
N TYR A 416 20.31 15.33 -32.35
CA TYR A 416 21.57 15.16 -31.63
C TYR A 416 21.75 16.26 -30.57
N TRP A 417 21.53 17.52 -30.91
CA TRP A 417 21.65 18.64 -30.00
C TRP A 417 20.65 18.57 -28.84
N ARG A 418 19.43 18.09 -29.08
CA ARG A 418 18.42 17.87 -28.00
C ARG A 418 18.89 16.89 -26.93
N LEU A 419 19.83 16.00 -27.23
CA LEU A 419 20.42 15.10 -26.22
C LEU A 419 21.37 15.85 -25.27
N PHE A 420 21.88 17.01 -25.65
CA PHE A 420 22.85 17.81 -24.90
C PHE A 420 22.27 19.11 -24.34
N VAL A 421 21.05 19.45 -24.70
CA VAL A 421 20.35 20.60 -24.06
C VAL A 421 19.98 20.18 -22.64
N LEU A 422 20.60 20.84 -21.67
CA LEU A 422 20.18 20.71 -20.27
C LEU A 422 18.72 21.11 -20.19
N PRO A 423 17.87 20.36 -19.48
CA PRO A 423 16.51 20.81 -19.24
C PRO A 423 16.59 22.19 -18.61
N GLU A 424 15.83 23.15 -19.15
CA GLU A 424 15.73 24.49 -18.57
C GLU A 424 15.42 24.34 -17.08
N ILE A 425 16.30 24.86 -16.24
CA ILE A 425 16.07 24.99 -14.82
C ILE A 425 15.06 26.13 -14.71
N HIS A 426 13.80 25.77 -14.66
CA HIS A 426 12.78 26.71 -14.21
C HIS A 426 12.95 26.87 -12.70
N ASP A 427 13.42 28.05 -12.27
CA ASP A 427 13.54 28.48 -10.89
C ASP A 427 12.17 28.46 -10.15
#